data_2f40e7320301ae04b141fbf315634ff4
#
_entry.id   2f40e7320301ae04b141fbf315634ff4
#
_cell.length_a   1.000
_cell.length_b   1.000
_cell.length_c   1.000
_cell.angle_alpha   90.00
_cell.angle_beta   90.00
_cell.angle_gamma   90.00
#
_symmetry.space_group_name_H-M   'P 1'
#
loop_
_entity.id
_entity.type
_entity.pdbx_description
1 polymer ?
#
loop_
_entity_poly.entity_id
_entity_poly.type
_entity_poly.pdbx_seq_one_letter_code
_entity_poly.pdbx_strand_id
1 'polypeptide(L)'
;KSWLRESKRILKDGGSLWVIGSYHNILRTGAIIQNLGFWILNDIIWHKTNPMPNFRGTRFTNAHETLIWASKDKNSKYTFNYQSLKCFNDDLQMRSTWNLPICNGNERLKKKGQKVHSTQKPEALLHRVILASTNKNDFILDPFLGSGTTAAVAKKLGRSFCGIEKEKLYFEAAIKRIKNSKIIEDEYLDTIQNNRSKPRIPFGSLVELGVIKPGTEIYDQKKKVNAKIMIDGSIKYQKSEGSIHKVAAKILGAESCNGWTYWHYQSGNTLKPIDELRERLRPKN
;
A
#
# COMPACT_ATOMS: atom_id res chain seq x y z
N LYS A 1 7.33 -11.66 24.94
CA LYS A 1 6.70 -12.88 24.35
C LYS A 1 5.19 -12.91 24.57
N SER A 2 4.68 -12.55 25.77
CA SER A 2 3.25 -12.61 26.11
C SER A 2 2.37 -11.72 25.21
N TRP A 3 2.70 -10.44 25.06
CA TRP A 3 1.91 -9.52 24.24
C TRP A 3 1.85 -9.93 22.76
N LEU A 4 2.94 -10.47 22.18
CA LEU A 4 2.94 -10.98 20.81
C LEU A 4 2.03 -12.21 20.65
N ARG A 5 1.93 -13.07 21.67
CA ARG A 5 1.00 -14.21 21.66
C ARG A 5 -0.45 -13.70 21.63
N GLU A 6 -0.76 -12.72 22.49
CA GLU A 6 -2.10 -12.12 22.50
C GLU A 6 -2.41 -11.37 21.19
N SER A 7 -1.43 -10.64 20.64
CA SER A 7 -1.58 -10.02 19.33
C SER A 7 -1.93 -11.04 18.24
N LYS A 8 -1.27 -12.21 18.23
CA LYS A 8 -1.60 -13.28 17.27
C LYS A 8 -3.02 -13.83 17.48
N ARG A 9 -3.43 -14.02 18.74
CA ARG A 9 -4.76 -14.54 19.08
C ARG A 9 -5.87 -13.64 18.56
N ILE A 10 -5.74 -12.33 18.72
CA ILE A 10 -6.77 -11.36 18.34
C ILE A 10 -6.67 -10.87 16.89
N LEU A 11 -5.53 -11.08 16.23
CA LEU A 11 -5.34 -10.69 14.84
C LEU A 11 -6.28 -11.49 13.93
N LYS A 12 -7.05 -10.80 13.08
CA LYS A 12 -7.87 -11.44 12.04
C LYS A 12 -6.99 -12.21 11.05
N ASP A 13 -7.55 -13.18 10.34
CA ASP A 13 -6.78 -14.01 9.38
C ASP A 13 -6.15 -13.18 8.25
N GLY A 14 -6.79 -12.12 7.79
CA GLY A 14 -6.24 -11.15 6.83
C GLY A 14 -5.47 -9.99 7.45
N GLY A 15 -5.30 -9.97 8.77
CA GLY A 15 -4.63 -8.88 9.48
C GLY A 15 -3.10 -8.93 9.36
N SER A 16 -2.49 -7.79 9.56
CA SER A 16 -1.03 -7.61 9.56
C SER A 16 -0.51 -7.16 10.91
N LEU A 17 0.65 -7.67 11.29
CA LEU A 17 1.43 -7.22 12.44
C LEU A 17 2.57 -6.33 11.96
N TRP A 18 2.73 -5.17 12.61
CA TRP A 18 3.88 -4.30 12.42
C TRP A 18 4.57 -4.06 13.76
N VAL A 19 5.88 -4.23 13.80
CA VAL A 19 6.70 -3.94 15.00
C VAL A 19 7.86 -3.07 14.59
N ILE A 20 8.00 -1.92 15.26
CA ILE A 20 9.09 -0.96 15.05
C ILE A 20 10.06 -1.08 16.23
N GLY A 21 11.33 -1.21 15.95
CA GLY A 21 12.34 -1.30 17.00
C GLY A 21 13.74 -0.90 16.56
N SER A 22 14.54 -0.51 17.56
CA SER A 22 15.96 -0.29 17.38
C SER A 22 16.76 -1.60 17.46
N TYR A 23 18.02 -1.55 17.08
CA TYR A 23 18.96 -2.68 17.14
C TYR A 23 19.02 -3.40 18.50
N HIS A 24 18.68 -2.74 19.60
CA HIS A 24 18.67 -3.37 20.93
C HIS A 24 17.67 -4.51 21.06
N ASN A 25 16.50 -4.40 20.39
CA ASN A 25 15.38 -5.30 20.64
C ASN A 25 14.84 -5.97 19.39
N ILE A 26 15.00 -5.37 18.20
CA ILE A 26 14.27 -5.80 17.02
C ILE A 26 14.63 -7.21 16.57
N LEU A 27 15.90 -7.61 16.69
CA LEU A 27 16.37 -8.95 16.30
C LEU A 27 15.74 -10.04 17.17
N ARG A 28 15.76 -9.84 18.51
CA ARG A 28 15.09 -10.75 19.45
C ARG A 28 13.58 -10.78 19.22
N THR A 29 12.96 -9.63 18.94
CA THR A 29 11.54 -9.55 18.66
C THR A 29 11.20 -10.31 17.38
N GLY A 30 12.01 -10.18 16.32
CA GLY A 30 11.85 -10.92 15.07
C GLY A 30 11.91 -12.44 15.29
N ALA A 31 12.88 -12.92 16.06
CA ALA A 31 12.95 -14.34 16.41
C ALA A 31 11.69 -14.83 17.17
N ILE A 32 11.17 -14.02 18.11
CA ILE A 32 9.94 -14.37 18.83
C ILE A 32 8.72 -14.37 17.90
N ILE A 33 8.62 -13.44 16.96
CA ILE A 33 7.56 -13.38 15.94
C ILE A 33 7.54 -14.69 15.15
N GLN A 34 8.69 -15.12 14.63
CA GLN A 34 8.83 -16.38 13.89
C GLN A 34 8.47 -17.59 14.75
N ASN A 35 8.99 -17.67 15.99
CA ASN A 35 8.72 -18.76 16.93
C ASN A 35 7.25 -18.88 17.34
N LEU A 36 6.49 -17.79 17.23
CA LEU A 36 5.04 -17.80 17.43
C LEU A 36 4.27 -18.18 16.17
N GLY A 37 4.96 -18.45 15.06
CA GLY A 37 4.36 -18.87 13.80
C GLY A 37 3.72 -17.73 13.00
N PHE A 38 4.09 -16.48 13.25
CA PHE A 38 3.83 -15.42 12.27
C PHE A 38 4.70 -15.62 11.04
N TRP A 39 4.21 -15.19 9.88
CA TRP A 39 4.98 -15.20 8.65
C TRP A 39 5.50 -13.79 8.36
N ILE A 40 6.82 -13.60 8.46
CA ILE A 40 7.45 -12.30 8.15
C ILE A 40 7.37 -12.09 6.64
N LEU A 41 6.76 -10.97 6.24
CA LEU A 41 6.60 -10.54 4.84
C LEU A 41 7.78 -9.70 4.40
N ASN A 42 8.18 -8.73 5.22
CA ASN A 42 9.38 -7.90 5.01
C ASN A 42 9.95 -7.43 6.35
N ASP A 43 11.24 -7.17 6.33
CA ASP A 43 11.91 -6.20 7.17
C ASP A 43 12.06 -4.89 6.39
N ILE A 44 11.70 -3.78 7.02
CA ILE A 44 11.80 -2.45 6.40
C ILE A 44 12.78 -1.61 7.21
N ILE A 45 13.73 -1.00 6.53
CA ILE A 45 14.69 -0.08 7.14
C ILE A 45 14.16 1.35 7.01
N TRP A 46 13.75 1.93 8.11
CA TRP A 46 13.51 3.36 8.18
C TRP A 46 14.85 4.08 8.38
N HIS A 47 15.40 4.62 7.29
CA HIS A 47 16.57 5.47 7.30
C HIS A 47 16.17 6.89 7.71
N LYS A 48 16.73 7.37 8.82
CA LYS A 48 16.47 8.69 9.37
C LYS A 48 17.30 9.72 8.61
N THR A 49 16.65 10.63 7.90
CA THR A 49 17.37 11.65 7.12
C THR A 49 18.08 12.69 8.00
N ASN A 50 17.68 12.82 9.26
CA ASN A 50 18.23 13.72 10.26
C ASN A 50 18.45 13.01 11.61
N PRO A 51 19.30 11.97 11.67
CA PRO A 51 19.50 11.20 12.91
C PRO A 51 20.17 12.04 13.98
N MET A 52 19.86 11.74 15.25
CA MET A 52 20.50 12.38 16.38
C MET A 52 21.97 11.92 16.47
N PRO A 53 22.95 12.82 16.49
CA PRO A 53 24.35 12.45 16.60
C PRO A 53 24.67 11.67 17.89
N ASN A 54 25.70 10.82 17.84
CA ASN A 54 26.31 10.29 19.06
C ASN A 54 27.32 11.30 19.59
N PHE A 55 26.86 12.16 20.49
CA PHE A 55 27.69 13.25 21.03
C PHE A 55 28.95 12.79 21.77
N ARG A 56 28.98 11.53 22.25
CA ARG A 56 30.17 10.98 22.92
C ARG A 56 31.21 10.45 21.94
N GLY A 57 30.88 10.31 20.65
CA GLY A 57 31.80 9.77 19.65
C GLY A 57 32.28 8.33 19.87
N THR A 58 31.56 7.56 20.72
CA THR A 58 31.98 6.20 21.14
C THR A 58 31.42 5.08 20.28
N ARG A 59 30.52 5.41 19.35
CA ARG A 59 29.88 4.46 18.43
C ARG A 59 29.26 5.20 17.25
N PHE A 60 28.82 4.46 16.24
CA PHE A 60 28.14 5.05 15.08
C PHE A 60 26.83 5.74 15.48
N THR A 61 26.47 6.77 14.74
CA THR A 61 25.16 7.41 14.84
C THR A 61 24.06 6.40 14.47
N ASN A 62 23.04 6.29 15.34
CA ASN A 62 21.90 5.40 15.07
C ASN A 62 20.97 6.00 14.00
N ALA A 63 21.35 5.82 12.74
CA ALA A 63 20.69 6.44 11.59
C ALA A 63 19.49 5.65 11.06
N HIS A 64 19.13 4.49 11.62
CA HIS A 64 17.97 3.73 11.18
C HIS A 64 17.24 3.03 12.33
N GLU A 65 16.01 2.66 12.07
CA GLU A 65 15.24 1.67 12.83
C GLU A 65 14.65 0.64 11.87
N THR A 66 14.44 -0.57 12.36
CA THR A 66 13.83 -1.65 11.58
C THR A 66 12.36 -1.80 11.93
N LEU A 67 11.52 -1.96 10.89
CA LEU A 67 10.15 -2.38 11.03
C LEU A 67 10.02 -3.83 10.54
N ILE A 68 9.40 -4.68 11.31
CA ILE A 68 9.03 -6.03 10.88
C ILE A 68 7.56 -6.01 10.50
N TRP A 69 7.26 -6.39 9.27
CA TRP A 69 5.91 -6.62 8.77
C TRP A 69 5.65 -8.11 8.63
N ALA A 70 4.59 -8.59 9.26
CA ALA A 70 4.25 -10.00 9.25
C ALA A 70 2.74 -10.21 9.08
N SER A 71 2.36 -11.31 8.43
CA SER A 71 1.00 -11.85 8.43
C SER A 71 0.82 -12.85 9.59
N LYS A 72 -0.42 -13.19 9.90
CA LYS A 72 -0.76 -14.14 10.97
C LYS A 72 -0.11 -15.51 10.79
N ASP A 73 -0.05 -15.98 9.55
CA ASP A 73 0.63 -17.21 9.12
C ASP A 73 0.99 -17.13 7.61
N LYS A 74 1.62 -18.18 7.10
CA LYS A 74 2.08 -18.26 5.70
C LYS A 74 0.95 -18.19 4.67
N ASN A 75 -0.25 -18.64 5.01
CA ASN A 75 -1.38 -18.77 4.09
C ASN A 75 -2.35 -17.58 4.18
N SER A 76 -2.10 -16.66 5.13
CA SER A 76 -2.95 -15.48 5.34
C SER A 76 -3.03 -14.60 4.10
N LYS A 77 -4.24 -14.21 3.73
CA LYS A 77 -4.50 -13.23 2.65
C LYS A 77 -4.50 -11.83 3.26
N TYR A 78 -3.36 -11.20 3.31
CA TYR A 78 -3.20 -9.85 3.86
C TYR A 78 -3.46 -8.75 2.83
N THR A 79 -3.84 -7.57 3.31
CA THR A 79 -3.97 -6.37 2.47
C THR A 79 -2.58 -5.81 2.15
N PHE A 80 -2.35 -5.49 0.87
CA PHE A 80 -1.20 -4.72 0.41
C PHE A 80 -1.59 -3.78 -0.72
N ASN A 81 -1.65 -2.49 -0.43
CA ASN A 81 -2.10 -1.45 -1.35
C ASN A 81 -0.98 -1.03 -2.31
N TYR A 82 -0.53 -1.98 -3.13
CA TYR A 82 0.61 -1.88 -4.04
C TYR A 82 0.55 -0.63 -4.94
N GLN A 83 -0.59 -0.36 -5.56
CA GLN A 83 -0.73 0.77 -6.49
C GLN A 83 -0.65 2.11 -5.77
N SER A 84 -1.29 2.24 -4.61
CA SER A 84 -1.19 3.45 -3.79
C SER A 84 0.23 3.72 -3.34
N LEU A 85 0.98 2.68 -3.00
CA LEU A 85 2.39 2.82 -2.59
C LEU A 85 3.31 3.24 -3.74
N LYS A 86 3.02 2.88 -4.98
CA LYS A 86 3.76 3.36 -6.15
C LYS A 86 3.72 4.87 -6.27
N CYS A 87 2.58 5.50 -5.93
CA CYS A 87 2.45 6.96 -5.95
C CYS A 87 3.43 7.68 -5.00
N PHE A 88 3.93 7.01 -3.96
CA PHE A 88 4.98 7.53 -3.07
C PHE A 88 6.40 7.28 -3.56
N ASN A 89 6.58 6.67 -4.73
CA ASN A 89 7.88 6.28 -5.27
C ASN A 89 7.95 6.46 -6.79
N ASP A 90 7.45 7.58 -7.30
CA ASP A 90 7.50 7.97 -8.72
C ASP A 90 7.02 6.85 -9.67
N ASP A 91 5.90 6.24 -9.31
CA ASP A 91 5.27 5.11 -10.02
C ASP A 91 6.10 3.82 -10.07
N LEU A 92 7.20 3.76 -9.34
CA LEU A 92 8.02 2.58 -9.14
C LEU A 92 7.54 1.79 -7.91
N GLN A 93 7.83 0.49 -7.89
CA GLN A 93 7.55 -0.33 -6.71
C GLN A 93 8.24 0.24 -5.46
N MET A 94 7.48 0.41 -4.38
CA MET A 94 8.01 0.84 -3.09
C MET A 94 9.04 -0.17 -2.59
N ARG A 95 10.21 0.34 -2.20
CA ARG A 95 11.30 -0.47 -1.64
C ARG A 95 11.16 -0.64 -0.13
N SER A 96 11.88 -1.61 0.43
CA SER A 96 11.96 -1.84 1.88
C SER A 96 12.90 -0.87 2.62
N THR A 97 13.43 0.14 1.94
CA THR A 97 14.23 1.22 2.53
C THR A 97 13.49 2.54 2.42
N TRP A 98 13.16 3.15 3.55
CA TRP A 98 12.36 4.38 3.62
C TRP A 98 13.16 5.54 4.19
N ASN A 99 13.38 6.56 3.40
CA ASN A 99 14.04 7.80 3.82
C ASN A 99 13.00 8.76 4.39
N LEU A 100 12.93 8.87 5.70
CA LEU A 100 11.99 9.77 6.42
C LEU A 100 12.69 10.44 7.59
N PRO A 101 12.37 11.70 7.89
CA PRO A 101 12.93 12.39 9.04
C PRO A 101 12.40 11.79 10.36
N ILE A 102 13.13 11.99 11.44
CA ILE A 102 12.61 11.76 12.79
C ILE A 102 11.54 12.80 13.11
N CYS A 103 10.66 12.48 14.06
CA CYS A 103 9.67 13.44 14.54
C CYS A 103 10.37 14.66 15.18
N ASN A 104 10.16 15.85 14.64
CA ASN A 104 10.72 17.12 15.11
C ASN A 104 9.76 18.30 14.90
N GLY A 105 10.23 19.51 15.13
CA GLY A 105 9.49 20.76 14.89
C GLY A 105 8.11 20.78 15.55
N ASN A 106 7.11 21.21 14.79
CA ASN A 106 5.71 21.37 15.25
C ASN A 106 4.99 20.03 15.46
N GLU A 107 5.45 18.96 14.82
CA GLU A 107 4.88 17.62 15.03
C GLU A 107 5.23 17.06 16.42
N ARG A 108 6.38 17.46 16.95
CA ARG A 108 6.87 16.97 18.24
C ARG A 108 6.04 17.54 19.39
N LEU A 109 5.33 16.67 20.10
CA LEU A 109 4.55 17.09 21.26
C LEU A 109 5.46 17.57 22.39
N LYS A 110 5.17 18.77 22.89
CA LYS A 110 5.90 19.42 23.99
C LYS A 110 4.93 19.85 25.09
N LYS A 111 5.36 19.75 26.34
CA LYS A 111 4.69 20.31 27.51
C LYS A 111 5.69 21.18 28.28
N LYS A 112 5.40 22.45 28.48
CA LYS A 112 6.34 23.44 29.09
C LYS A 112 7.74 23.40 28.43
N GLY A 113 7.81 23.35 27.09
CA GLY A 113 9.06 23.35 26.35
C GLY A 113 9.78 21.97 26.28
N GLN A 114 9.42 21.02 27.11
CA GLN A 114 10.03 19.67 27.13
C GLN A 114 9.27 18.69 26.27
N LYS A 115 10.00 17.72 25.69
CA LYS A 115 9.43 16.61 24.90
C LYS A 115 8.51 15.76 25.78
N VAL A 116 7.25 15.58 25.38
CA VAL A 116 6.29 14.73 26.10
C VAL A 116 6.74 13.26 26.03
N HIS A 117 7.17 12.79 24.86
CA HIS A 117 7.59 11.41 24.64
C HIS A 117 8.93 11.37 23.91
N SER A 118 9.92 10.70 24.47
CA SER A 118 11.30 10.67 23.94
C SER A 118 11.41 10.07 22.54
N THR A 119 10.63 9.03 22.26
CA THR A 119 10.68 8.22 21.03
C THR A 119 9.42 8.35 20.17
N GLN A 120 8.74 9.51 20.21
CA GLN A 120 7.60 9.78 19.33
C GLN A 120 7.96 9.49 17.87
N LYS A 121 7.16 8.66 17.19
CA LYS A 121 7.35 8.36 15.78
C LYS A 121 6.74 9.45 14.89
N PRO A 122 7.33 9.72 13.71
CA PRO A 122 6.76 10.67 12.76
C PRO A 122 5.46 10.14 12.13
N GLU A 123 4.51 11.04 11.88
CA GLU A 123 3.23 10.67 11.24
C GLU A 123 3.43 10.09 9.84
N ALA A 124 4.40 10.61 9.08
CA ALA A 124 4.72 10.10 7.75
C ALA A 124 5.08 8.60 7.73
N LEU A 125 5.75 8.11 8.79
CA LEU A 125 6.07 6.70 8.92
C LEU A 125 4.81 5.86 9.13
N LEU A 126 3.94 6.28 10.07
CA LEU A 126 2.69 5.57 10.36
C LEU A 126 1.68 5.70 9.22
N HIS A 127 1.66 6.84 8.51
CA HIS A 127 0.86 7.02 7.31
C HIS A 127 1.19 5.94 6.27
N ARG A 128 2.47 5.72 6.00
CA ARG A 128 2.93 4.70 5.05
C ARG A 128 2.60 3.28 5.51
N VAL A 129 2.82 2.97 6.79
CA VAL A 129 2.48 1.66 7.39
C VAL A 129 0.98 1.36 7.28
N ILE A 130 0.14 2.29 7.69
CA ILE A 130 -1.32 2.13 7.71
C ILE A 130 -1.86 2.04 6.29
N LEU A 131 -1.44 2.93 5.40
CA LEU A 131 -1.88 2.90 4.01
C LEU A 131 -1.44 1.63 3.28
N ALA A 132 -0.26 1.09 3.59
CA ALA A 132 0.26 -0.12 2.96
C ALA A 132 -0.61 -1.35 3.24
N SER A 133 -1.10 -1.50 4.46
CA SER A 133 -1.63 -2.76 4.97
C SER A 133 -3.06 -2.72 5.49
N THR A 134 -3.78 -1.62 5.25
CA THR A 134 -5.20 -1.47 5.65
C THR A 134 -6.02 -0.75 4.60
N ASN A 135 -7.33 -1.00 4.61
CA ASN A 135 -8.33 -0.27 3.84
C ASN A 135 -9.09 0.70 4.74
N LYS A 136 -9.86 1.62 4.13
CA LYS A 136 -10.81 2.47 4.85
C LYS A 136 -11.74 1.61 5.71
N ASN A 137 -12.07 2.10 6.90
CA ASN A 137 -12.87 1.42 7.93
C ASN A 137 -12.23 0.19 8.59
N ASP A 138 -11.02 -0.21 8.21
CA ASP A 138 -10.30 -1.25 8.95
C ASP A 138 -9.99 -0.81 10.37
N PHE A 139 -9.83 -1.80 11.27
CA PHE A 139 -9.56 -1.59 12.69
C PHE A 139 -8.07 -1.76 13.00
N ILE A 140 -7.48 -0.79 13.68
CA ILE A 140 -6.07 -0.76 14.07
C ILE A 140 -5.97 -0.83 15.59
N LEU A 141 -5.16 -1.74 16.10
CA LEU A 141 -4.81 -1.83 17.52
C LEU A 141 -3.35 -1.43 17.72
N ASP A 142 -3.09 -0.47 18.60
CA ASP A 142 -1.75 -0.14 19.09
C ASP A 142 -1.68 -0.37 20.61
N PRO A 143 -1.09 -1.49 21.05
CA PRO A 143 -1.00 -1.81 22.48
C PRO A 143 0.10 -1.01 23.22
N PHE A 144 0.85 -0.15 22.51
CA PHE A 144 1.91 0.71 23.06
C PHE A 144 1.78 2.13 22.47
N LEU A 145 0.60 2.73 22.67
CA LEU A 145 0.16 3.93 21.96
C LEU A 145 1.11 5.14 22.10
N GLY A 146 1.79 5.26 23.24
CA GLY A 146 2.68 6.38 23.54
C GLY A 146 1.96 7.73 23.38
N SER A 147 2.50 8.59 22.55
CA SER A 147 1.92 9.93 22.27
C SER A 147 0.80 9.93 21.22
N GLY A 148 0.26 8.77 20.85
CA GLY A 148 -0.91 8.65 19.98
C GLY A 148 -0.69 8.86 18.49
N THR A 149 0.53 8.65 17.97
CA THR A 149 0.79 8.86 16.53
C THR A 149 -0.02 7.92 15.67
N THR A 150 -0.04 6.62 16.01
CA THR A 150 -0.79 5.60 15.27
C THR A 150 -2.28 5.95 15.22
N ALA A 151 -2.90 6.27 16.36
CA ALA A 151 -4.31 6.60 16.42
C ALA A 151 -4.66 7.90 15.68
N ALA A 152 -3.79 8.92 15.78
CA ALA A 152 -3.99 10.18 15.06
C ALA A 152 -3.97 9.98 13.54
N VAL A 153 -3.02 9.18 13.04
CA VAL A 153 -2.94 8.86 11.61
C VAL A 153 -4.08 7.94 11.16
N ALA A 154 -4.44 6.93 11.96
CA ALA A 154 -5.58 6.07 11.69
C ALA A 154 -6.86 6.89 11.52
N LYS A 155 -7.13 7.82 12.47
CA LYS A 155 -8.26 8.75 12.38
C LYS A 155 -8.24 9.59 11.12
N LYS A 156 -7.08 10.20 10.78
CA LYS A 156 -6.93 11.02 9.56
C LYS A 156 -7.26 10.23 8.29
N LEU A 157 -6.89 8.96 8.25
CA LEU A 157 -7.08 8.07 7.11
C LEU A 157 -8.43 7.32 7.12
N GLY A 158 -9.36 7.64 8.00
CA GLY A 158 -10.67 7.00 8.06
C GLY A 158 -10.63 5.54 8.53
N ARG A 159 -9.65 5.17 9.37
CA ARG A 159 -9.58 3.86 10.02
C ARG A 159 -10.08 3.96 11.45
N SER A 160 -10.76 2.91 11.92
CA SER A 160 -11.08 2.76 13.34
C SER A 160 -9.83 2.34 14.11
N PHE A 161 -9.75 2.68 15.38
CA PHE A 161 -8.57 2.36 16.18
C PHE A 161 -8.91 2.11 17.65
N CYS A 162 -8.04 1.34 18.29
CA CYS A 162 -7.93 1.23 19.75
C CYS A 162 -6.46 1.38 20.14
N GLY A 163 -6.19 2.12 21.17
CA GLY A 163 -4.85 2.32 21.70
C GLY A 163 -4.79 2.05 23.19
N ILE A 164 -3.70 1.43 23.66
CA ILE A 164 -3.44 1.17 25.07
C ILE A 164 -2.18 1.92 25.46
N GLU A 165 -2.27 2.70 26.55
CA GLU A 165 -1.14 3.41 27.11
C GLU A 165 -1.23 3.40 28.65
N LYS A 166 -0.14 3.00 29.28
CA LYS A 166 -0.05 2.88 30.73
C LYS A 166 0.28 4.21 31.42
N GLU A 167 1.15 5.00 30.77
CA GLU A 167 1.65 6.25 31.34
C GLU A 167 0.62 7.37 31.16
N LYS A 168 0.05 7.86 32.26
CA LYS A 168 -1.00 8.90 32.26
C LYS A 168 -0.61 10.14 31.43
N LEU A 169 0.64 10.61 31.54
CA LEU A 169 1.13 11.76 30.78
C LEU A 169 1.06 11.54 29.28
N TYR A 170 1.44 10.34 28.81
CA TYR A 170 1.39 10.00 27.39
C TYR A 170 -0.05 9.81 26.93
N PHE A 171 -0.88 9.16 27.74
CA PHE A 171 -2.30 8.99 27.47
C PHE A 171 -3.03 10.32 27.30
N GLU A 172 -2.86 11.28 28.23
CA GLU A 172 -3.46 12.61 28.11
C GLU A 172 -3.01 13.35 26.84
N ALA A 173 -1.72 13.25 26.51
CA ALA A 173 -1.18 13.85 25.29
C ALA A 173 -1.74 13.18 24.04
N ALA A 174 -1.91 11.86 24.03
CA ALA A 174 -2.51 11.09 22.95
C ALA A 174 -3.96 11.50 22.72
N ILE A 175 -4.78 11.57 23.78
CA ILE A 175 -6.18 12.01 23.69
C ILE A 175 -6.28 13.40 23.07
N LYS A 176 -5.46 14.36 23.55
CA LYS A 176 -5.44 15.73 23.01
C LYS A 176 -5.06 15.73 21.52
N ARG A 177 -4.02 14.97 21.14
CA ARG A 177 -3.57 14.83 19.75
C ARG A 177 -4.68 14.27 18.86
N ILE A 178 -5.29 13.16 19.27
CA ILE A 178 -6.36 12.48 18.53
C ILE A 178 -7.58 13.41 18.36
N LYS A 179 -7.96 14.14 19.44
CA LYS A 179 -9.07 15.09 19.38
C LYS A 179 -8.83 16.19 18.35
N ASN A 180 -7.60 16.71 18.29
CA ASN A 180 -7.21 17.77 17.38
C ASN A 180 -6.93 17.30 15.95
N SER A 181 -6.82 16.00 15.73
CA SER A 181 -6.62 15.45 14.39
C SER A 181 -7.91 15.53 13.58
N LYS A 182 -7.87 16.23 12.45
CA LYS A 182 -8.99 16.32 11.51
C LYS A 182 -9.04 15.06 10.66
N ILE A 183 -10.23 14.55 10.43
CA ILE A 183 -10.49 13.48 9.47
C ILE A 183 -10.37 14.10 8.07
N ILE A 184 -9.71 13.41 7.16
CA ILE A 184 -9.71 13.74 5.74
C ILE A 184 -11.11 13.41 5.19
N GLU A 185 -11.65 14.26 4.34
CA GLU A 185 -12.97 14.05 3.74
C GLU A 185 -13.04 12.73 2.98
N ASP A 186 -14.19 12.09 3.04
CA ASP A 186 -14.41 10.72 2.56
C ASP A 186 -14.01 10.52 1.09
N GLU A 187 -14.24 11.51 0.25
CA GLU A 187 -13.91 11.50 -1.18
C GLU A 187 -12.41 11.37 -1.47
N TYR A 188 -11.55 11.82 -0.52
CA TYR A 188 -10.08 11.74 -0.66
C TYR A 188 -9.47 10.50 0.01
N LEU A 189 -10.30 9.67 0.65
CA LEU A 189 -9.81 8.46 1.35
C LEU A 189 -9.73 7.22 0.46
N ASP A 190 -10.26 7.28 -0.74
CA ASP A 190 -10.24 6.17 -1.67
C ASP A 190 -8.84 5.91 -2.21
N THR A 191 -8.41 4.67 -2.11
CA THR A 191 -7.12 4.23 -2.62
C THR A 191 -7.26 3.56 -3.98
N ILE A 192 -6.21 3.66 -4.79
CA ILE A 192 -6.18 2.96 -6.09
C ILE A 192 -6.30 1.46 -5.84
N GLN A 193 -7.41 0.88 -6.29
CA GLN A 193 -7.69 -0.54 -6.15
C GLN A 193 -6.64 -1.38 -6.87
N ASN A 194 -6.17 -2.44 -6.22
CA ASN A 194 -5.28 -3.38 -6.87
C ASN A 194 -6.08 -4.22 -7.88
N ASN A 195 -5.85 -4.00 -9.17
CA ASN A 195 -6.54 -4.73 -10.25
C ASN A 195 -6.35 -6.27 -10.18
N ARG A 196 -5.37 -6.76 -9.40
CA ARG A 196 -5.17 -8.20 -9.19
C ARG A 196 -6.26 -8.86 -8.33
N SER A 197 -6.99 -8.09 -7.53
CA SER A 197 -8.12 -8.61 -6.74
C SER A 197 -9.41 -8.72 -7.55
N LYS A 198 -9.48 -8.06 -8.70
CA LYS A 198 -10.66 -8.11 -9.57
C LYS A 198 -10.68 -9.40 -10.38
N PRO A 199 -11.85 -10.03 -10.61
CA PRO A 199 -11.97 -11.21 -11.44
C PRO A 199 -11.28 -11.01 -12.80
N ARG A 200 -10.51 -12.01 -13.24
CA ARG A 200 -9.91 -11.99 -14.57
C ARG A 200 -11.01 -12.16 -15.60
N ILE A 201 -11.14 -11.18 -16.50
CA ILE A 201 -12.02 -11.26 -17.67
C ILE A 201 -11.11 -11.28 -18.89
N PRO A 202 -11.00 -12.42 -19.60
CA PRO A 202 -10.23 -12.51 -20.83
C PRO A 202 -10.80 -11.57 -21.91
N PHE A 203 -9.96 -11.10 -22.83
CA PHE A 203 -10.45 -10.23 -23.91
C PHE A 203 -11.48 -10.95 -24.80
N GLY A 204 -11.30 -12.25 -25.07
CA GLY A 204 -12.27 -13.06 -25.80
C GLY A 204 -13.67 -13.03 -25.20
N SER A 205 -13.81 -12.88 -23.86
CA SER A 205 -15.13 -12.76 -23.23
C SER A 205 -15.87 -11.50 -23.64
N LEU A 206 -15.20 -10.42 -24.03
CA LEU A 206 -15.88 -9.23 -24.60
C LEU A 206 -16.51 -9.54 -25.96
N VAL A 207 -15.88 -10.39 -26.75
CA VAL A 207 -16.39 -10.84 -28.04
C VAL A 207 -17.52 -11.83 -27.85
N GLU A 208 -17.34 -12.83 -26.99
CA GLU A 208 -18.32 -13.87 -26.66
C GLU A 208 -19.63 -13.27 -26.13
N LEU A 209 -19.55 -12.26 -25.24
CA LEU A 209 -20.69 -11.56 -24.68
C LEU A 209 -21.27 -10.44 -25.58
N GLY A 210 -20.73 -10.27 -26.78
CA GLY A 210 -21.19 -9.25 -27.75
C GLY A 210 -20.91 -7.80 -27.34
N VAL A 211 -20.05 -7.57 -26.34
CA VAL A 211 -19.65 -6.21 -25.90
C VAL A 211 -18.84 -5.50 -26.97
N ILE A 212 -18.04 -6.24 -27.73
CA ILE A 212 -17.33 -5.78 -28.91
C ILE A 212 -17.48 -6.83 -30.03
N LYS A 213 -17.72 -6.37 -31.24
CA LYS A 213 -17.97 -7.28 -32.38
C LYS A 213 -16.67 -7.71 -33.07
N PRO A 214 -16.58 -8.96 -33.58
CA PRO A 214 -15.54 -9.34 -34.51
C PRO A 214 -15.51 -8.39 -35.71
N GLY A 215 -14.33 -8.09 -36.24
CA GLY A 215 -14.11 -7.12 -37.32
C GLY A 215 -13.99 -5.66 -36.86
N THR A 216 -14.32 -5.35 -35.60
CA THR A 216 -14.09 -4.03 -35.03
C THR A 216 -12.62 -3.69 -35.06
N GLU A 217 -12.29 -2.46 -35.45
CA GLU A 217 -10.93 -1.96 -35.39
C GLU A 217 -10.64 -1.32 -34.03
N ILE A 218 -9.47 -1.63 -33.49
CA ILE A 218 -8.91 -1.03 -32.29
C ILE A 218 -7.58 -0.36 -32.63
N TYR A 219 -7.24 0.69 -31.91
CA TYR A 219 -6.17 1.61 -32.26
C TYR A 219 -5.19 1.78 -31.10
N ASP A 220 -3.94 2.16 -31.42
CA ASP A 220 -3.08 2.77 -30.39
C ASP A 220 -3.61 4.17 -30.03
N GLN A 221 -3.15 4.74 -28.94
CA GLN A 221 -3.62 6.04 -28.43
C GLN A 221 -3.49 7.20 -29.46
N LYS A 222 -2.53 7.11 -30.38
CA LYS A 222 -2.25 8.13 -31.40
C LYS A 222 -2.88 7.82 -32.76
N LYS A 223 -3.68 6.78 -32.88
CA LYS A 223 -4.25 6.26 -34.14
C LYS A 223 -3.23 5.98 -35.27
N LYS A 224 -1.98 5.67 -34.90
CA LYS A 224 -0.93 5.31 -35.88
C LYS A 224 -0.97 3.84 -36.25
N VAL A 225 -1.55 3.03 -35.38
CA VAL A 225 -1.67 1.58 -35.53
C VAL A 225 -3.12 1.19 -35.35
N ASN A 226 -3.64 0.31 -36.23
CA ASN A 226 -4.96 -0.30 -36.09
C ASN A 226 -4.88 -1.82 -36.21
N ALA A 227 -5.61 -2.53 -35.39
CA ALA A 227 -5.75 -3.98 -35.44
C ALA A 227 -7.22 -4.38 -35.49
N LYS A 228 -7.54 -5.47 -36.19
CA LYS A 228 -8.90 -6.03 -36.28
C LYS A 228 -9.10 -7.13 -35.26
N ILE A 229 -10.24 -7.11 -34.60
CA ILE A 229 -10.65 -8.15 -33.65
C ILE A 229 -11.19 -9.35 -34.43
N MET A 230 -10.72 -10.53 -34.07
CA MET A 230 -11.13 -11.79 -34.64
C MET A 230 -12.22 -12.48 -33.80
N ILE A 231 -12.91 -13.48 -34.37
CA ILE A 231 -14.03 -14.18 -33.73
C ILE A 231 -13.62 -14.92 -32.44
N ASP A 232 -12.38 -15.38 -32.36
CA ASP A 232 -11.82 -16.09 -31.22
C ASP A 232 -11.25 -15.19 -30.11
N GLY A 233 -11.43 -13.86 -30.25
CA GLY A 233 -10.86 -12.89 -29.34
C GLY A 233 -9.37 -12.60 -29.56
N SER A 234 -8.76 -13.15 -30.59
CA SER A 234 -7.44 -12.67 -31.06
C SER A 234 -7.58 -11.34 -31.79
N ILE A 235 -6.46 -10.66 -31.99
CA ILE A 235 -6.40 -9.45 -32.84
C ILE A 235 -5.35 -9.64 -33.94
N LYS A 236 -5.62 -9.06 -35.10
CA LYS A 236 -4.75 -9.11 -36.25
C LYS A 236 -4.25 -7.74 -36.66
N TYR A 237 -2.94 -7.59 -36.73
CA TYR A 237 -2.24 -6.41 -37.23
C TYR A 237 -1.23 -6.84 -38.27
N GLN A 238 -1.46 -6.47 -39.55
CA GLN A 238 -0.63 -6.89 -40.68
C GLN A 238 -0.45 -8.43 -40.72
N LYS A 239 0.81 -8.92 -40.64
CA LYS A 239 1.16 -10.35 -40.57
C LYS A 239 1.21 -10.91 -39.14
N SER A 240 0.86 -10.09 -38.11
CA SER A 240 0.91 -10.50 -36.70
C SER A 240 -0.49 -10.76 -36.19
N GLU A 241 -0.68 -11.91 -35.53
CA GLU A 241 -1.93 -12.34 -34.93
C GLU A 241 -1.69 -12.92 -33.53
N GLY A 242 -2.63 -12.73 -32.63
CA GLY A 242 -2.55 -13.27 -31.26
C GLY A 242 -3.32 -12.44 -30.26
N SER A 243 -3.01 -12.64 -28.97
CA SER A 243 -3.66 -11.87 -27.89
C SER A 243 -3.36 -10.37 -27.97
N ILE A 244 -4.24 -9.56 -27.39
CA ILE A 244 -4.06 -8.10 -27.29
C ILE A 244 -2.71 -7.71 -26.69
N HIS A 245 -2.18 -8.50 -25.75
CA HIS A 245 -0.88 -8.30 -25.12
C HIS A 245 0.28 -8.61 -26.06
N LYS A 246 0.22 -9.78 -26.74
CA LYS A 246 1.29 -10.28 -27.62
C LYS A 246 1.47 -9.37 -28.84
N VAL A 247 0.37 -8.94 -29.45
CA VAL A 247 0.43 -8.08 -30.64
C VAL A 247 0.93 -6.70 -30.25
N ALA A 248 0.46 -6.11 -29.14
CA ALA A 248 0.95 -4.83 -28.64
C ALA A 248 2.46 -4.86 -28.30
N ALA A 249 2.93 -5.90 -27.62
CA ALA A 249 4.34 -6.08 -27.30
C ALA A 249 5.21 -6.16 -28.58
N LYS A 250 4.75 -6.90 -29.59
CA LYS A 250 5.45 -7.03 -30.86
C LYS A 250 5.54 -5.69 -31.61
N ILE A 251 4.48 -4.88 -31.59
CA ILE A 251 4.46 -3.56 -32.24
C ILE A 251 5.46 -2.61 -31.55
N LEU A 252 5.55 -2.69 -30.22
CA LEU A 252 6.45 -1.87 -29.42
C LEU A 252 7.90 -2.35 -29.40
N GLY A 253 8.18 -3.55 -29.93
CA GLY A 253 9.51 -4.19 -29.79
C GLY A 253 9.86 -4.53 -28.33
N ALA A 254 8.86 -4.77 -27.47
CA ALA A 254 9.01 -5.03 -26.06
C ALA A 254 8.75 -6.50 -25.71
N GLU A 255 9.36 -7.01 -24.63
CA GLU A 255 9.12 -8.38 -24.16
C GLU A 255 7.67 -8.61 -23.69
N SER A 256 7.04 -7.57 -23.15
CA SER A 256 5.64 -7.61 -22.71
C SER A 256 4.98 -6.25 -22.81
N CYS A 257 3.65 -6.24 -22.98
CA CYS A 257 2.84 -5.02 -22.97
C CYS A 257 1.46 -5.32 -22.37
N ASN A 258 0.91 -4.35 -21.63
CA ASN A 258 -0.47 -4.44 -21.19
C ASN A 258 -1.42 -4.00 -22.32
N GLY A 259 -1.93 -4.97 -23.08
CA GLY A 259 -2.83 -4.70 -24.21
C GLY A 259 -4.15 -4.02 -23.81
N TRP A 260 -4.61 -4.16 -22.57
CA TRP A 260 -5.83 -3.50 -22.12
C TRP A 260 -5.72 -1.97 -22.10
N THR A 261 -4.54 -1.46 -21.76
CA THR A 261 -4.25 -0.02 -21.72
C THR A 261 -3.66 0.49 -23.02
N TYR A 262 -3.03 -0.38 -23.81
CA TYR A 262 -2.44 -0.01 -25.10
C TYR A 262 -3.49 0.20 -26.18
N TRP A 263 -4.48 -0.71 -26.29
CA TRP A 263 -5.50 -0.64 -27.32
C TRP A 263 -6.69 0.20 -26.89
N HIS A 264 -7.21 0.96 -27.85
CA HIS A 264 -8.36 1.85 -27.70
C HIS A 264 -9.43 1.51 -28.73
N TYR A 265 -10.68 1.67 -28.37
CA TYR A 265 -11.82 1.55 -29.27
C TYR A 265 -12.44 2.92 -29.52
N GLN A 266 -13.11 3.08 -30.68
CA GLN A 266 -13.82 4.32 -31.02
C GLN A 266 -15.17 4.34 -30.24
N SER A 267 -15.38 5.39 -29.45
CA SER A 267 -16.64 5.66 -28.74
C SER A 267 -17.14 7.04 -29.13
N GLY A 268 -18.07 7.09 -30.08
CA GLY A 268 -18.44 8.37 -30.71
C GLY A 268 -17.21 9.04 -31.35
N ASN A 269 -16.94 10.28 -30.97
CA ASN A 269 -15.79 11.03 -31.49
C ASN A 269 -14.50 10.86 -30.68
N THR A 270 -14.50 10.02 -29.64
CA THR A 270 -13.34 9.84 -28.76
C THR A 270 -12.80 8.42 -28.79
N LEU A 271 -11.48 8.29 -28.57
CA LEU A 271 -10.83 7.02 -28.31
C LEU A 271 -10.83 6.73 -26.82
N LYS A 272 -11.24 5.51 -26.45
CA LYS A 272 -11.25 5.03 -25.07
C LYS A 272 -10.48 3.73 -24.96
N PRO A 273 -9.73 3.51 -23.87
CA PRO A 273 -9.05 2.24 -23.62
C PRO A 273 -10.04 1.08 -23.63
N ILE A 274 -9.67 -0.05 -24.25
CA ILE A 274 -10.54 -1.24 -24.23
C ILE A 274 -10.75 -1.79 -22.81
N ASP A 275 -9.93 -1.39 -21.85
CA ASP A 275 -10.10 -1.72 -20.43
C ASP A 275 -11.44 -1.21 -19.87
N GLU A 276 -11.97 -0.09 -20.36
CA GLU A 276 -13.30 0.40 -19.97
C GLU A 276 -14.41 -0.62 -20.30
N LEU A 277 -14.28 -1.35 -21.40
CA LEU A 277 -15.24 -2.39 -21.76
C LEU A 277 -15.19 -3.57 -20.79
N ARG A 278 -13.99 -3.92 -20.31
CA ARG A 278 -13.81 -4.95 -19.30
C ARG A 278 -14.41 -4.53 -17.95
N GLU A 279 -14.23 -3.26 -17.54
CA GLU A 279 -14.80 -2.76 -16.29
C GLU A 279 -16.33 -2.78 -16.27
N ARG A 280 -16.99 -2.65 -17.44
CA ARG A 280 -18.46 -2.76 -17.55
C ARG A 280 -18.98 -4.17 -17.26
N LEU A 281 -18.17 -5.20 -17.49
CA LEU A 281 -18.54 -6.59 -17.22
C LEU A 281 -18.25 -7.03 -15.79
N ARG A 282 -17.54 -6.21 -15.01
CA ARG A 282 -17.23 -6.52 -13.62
C ARG A 282 -18.45 -6.24 -12.75
N PRO A 283 -18.80 -7.15 -11.81
CA PRO A 283 -19.86 -6.88 -10.87
C PRO A 283 -19.54 -5.57 -10.12
N LYS A 284 -20.50 -4.67 -10.06
CA LYS A 284 -20.44 -3.51 -9.17
C LYS A 284 -20.61 -4.04 -7.75
N ASN A 285 -19.59 -3.93 -6.92
CA ASN A 285 -19.71 -4.20 -5.48
C ASN A 285 -20.63 -3.18 -4.84
#